data_1869680f96b5fa2e0fbb8a4ca3f66ecb
#
_entry.id   1869680f96b5fa2e0fbb8a4ca3f66ecb
#
_cell.length_a   1.000
_cell.length_b   1.000
_cell.length_c   1.000
_cell.angle_alpha   90.00
_cell.angle_beta   90.00
_cell.angle_gamma   90.00
#
_symmetry.space_group_name_H-M   'P 1'
#
loop_
_entity.id
_entity.type
_entity.pdbx_description
1 polymer ?
#
loop_
_entity_poly.entity_id
_entity_poly.type
_entity_poly.pdbx_seq_one_letter_code
_entity_poly.pdbx_strand_id
1 'polypeptide(L)'
;MAEKGEHDAILTLGAVIRGGTPHFEYVAGECASGIAHLALANSVPIAFGVLTTDTIEQAIERSGTKAGNKGVDAAMTALEMVSLMRRLA
;
A
#
# COMPACT_ATOMS: atom_id res chain seq x y z
N MET A 1 8.86 -10.04 6.72
CA MET A 1 8.61 -9.02 7.76
C MET A 1 7.40 -9.34 8.62
N ALA A 2 6.24 -9.54 8.02
CA ALA A 2 5.00 -9.79 8.76
C ALA A 2 5.07 -11.04 9.64
N GLU A 3 5.71 -12.08 9.17
CA GLU A 3 5.79 -13.39 9.84
C GLU A 3 6.63 -13.40 11.11
N LYS A 4 7.56 -12.46 11.24
CA LYS A 4 8.47 -12.43 12.39
C LYS A 4 7.87 -11.80 13.65
N GLY A 5 6.77 -11.08 13.51
CA GLY A 5 6.14 -10.42 14.64
C GLY A 5 6.96 -9.30 15.29
N GLU A 6 7.94 -8.77 14.59
CA GLU A 6 8.83 -7.72 15.11
C GLU A 6 8.32 -6.30 14.83
N HIS A 7 7.25 -6.18 14.06
CA HIS A 7 6.73 -4.89 13.61
C HIS A 7 5.28 -4.70 14.06
N ASP A 8 4.91 -3.48 14.37
CA ASP A 8 3.53 -3.13 14.74
C ASP A 8 2.64 -2.93 13.50
N ALA A 9 3.23 -2.50 12.40
CA ALA A 9 2.55 -2.31 11.12
C ALA A 9 3.55 -2.37 9.98
N ILE A 10 3.06 -2.63 8.78
CA ILE A 10 3.88 -2.63 7.56
C ILE A 10 3.24 -1.69 6.55
N LEU A 11 4.05 -0.82 5.95
CA LEU A 11 3.65 0.05 4.85
C LEU A 11 4.24 -0.49 3.57
N THR A 12 3.40 -0.67 2.55
CA THR A 12 3.86 -1.07 1.22
C THR A 12 3.82 0.14 0.32
N LEU A 13 4.99 0.60 -0.12
CA LEU A 13 5.13 1.81 -0.94
C LEU A 13 5.73 1.46 -2.28
N GLY A 14 5.22 2.07 -3.33
CA GLY A 14 5.73 1.86 -4.68
C GLY A 14 4.82 2.47 -5.72
N ALA A 15 5.14 2.23 -6.98
CA ALA A 15 4.33 2.72 -8.08
C ALA A 15 4.35 1.69 -9.22
N VAL A 16 3.19 1.43 -9.79
CA VAL A 16 3.02 0.64 -11.00
C VAL A 16 2.41 1.57 -12.04
N ILE A 17 3.18 1.89 -13.07
CA ILE A 17 2.78 2.84 -14.09
C ILE A 17 2.58 2.08 -15.41
N ARG A 18 1.41 2.27 -16.01
CA ARG A 18 1.05 1.55 -17.23
C ARG A 18 2.02 1.82 -18.38
N GLY A 19 2.27 3.08 -18.68
CA GLY A 19 3.10 3.46 -19.81
C GLY A 19 2.61 2.79 -21.10
N GLY A 20 3.54 2.28 -21.89
CA GLY A 20 3.25 1.59 -23.16
C GLY A 20 3.22 0.08 -23.06
N THR A 21 3.26 -0.51 -21.86
CA THR A 21 3.33 -1.96 -21.71
C THR A 21 1.94 -2.59 -21.49
N PRO A 22 1.65 -3.72 -22.16
CA PRO A 22 0.38 -4.43 -21.95
C PRO A 22 0.34 -5.25 -20.67
N HIS A 23 1.42 -5.34 -19.92
CA HIS A 23 1.49 -6.16 -18.69
C HIS A 23 1.12 -5.40 -17.42
N PHE A 24 0.77 -4.13 -17.53
CA PHE A 24 0.42 -3.28 -16.39
C PHE A 24 -0.65 -3.91 -15.49
N GLU A 25 -1.73 -4.39 -16.07
CA GLU A 25 -2.86 -4.94 -15.31
C GLU A 25 -2.47 -6.18 -14.53
N TYR A 26 -1.61 -7.02 -15.09
CA TYR A 26 -1.08 -8.19 -14.40
C TYR A 26 -0.22 -7.80 -13.21
N VAL A 27 0.72 -6.88 -13.41
CA VAL A 27 1.64 -6.45 -12.36
C VAL A 27 0.86 -5.77 -11.23
N ALA A 28 -0.06 -4.86 -11.58
CA ALA A 28 -0.88 -4.17 -10.58
C ALA A 28 -1.78 -5.13 -9.83
N GLY A 29 -2.43 -6.06 -10.53
CA GLY A 29 -3.30 -7.06 -9.93
C GLY A 29 -2.56 -8.01 -9.01
N GLU A 30 -1.41 -8.52 -9.43
CA GLU A 30 -0.60 -9.41 -8.62
C GLU A 30 -0.05 -8.71 -7.37
N CYS A 31 0.38 -7.45 -7.50
CA CYS A 31 0.85 -6.66 -6.37
C CYS A 31 -0.26 -6.48 -5.33
N ALA A 32 -1.43 -6.03 -5.75
CA ALA A 32 -2.57 -5.81 -4.86
C ALA A 32 -3.04 -7.12 -4.22
N SER A 33 -3.16 -8.18 -5.02
CA SER A 33 -3.59 -9.49 -4.55
C SER A 33 -2.60 -10.08 -3.54
N GLY A 34 -1.30 -9.98 -3.82
CA GLY A 34 -0.27 -10.48 -2.92
C GLY A 34 -0.27 -9.76 -1.58
N ILE A 35 -0.39 -8.44 -1.59
CA ILE A 35 -0.46 -7.64 -0.36
C ILE A 35 -1.72 -7.96 0.43
N ALA A 36 -2.87 -8.08 -0.24
CA ALA A 36 -4.13 -8.44 0.40
C ALA A 36 -4.05 -9.82 1.06
N HIS A 37 -3.42 -10.78 0.37
CA HIS A 37 -3.24 -12.13 0.90
C HIS A 37 -2.37 -12.12 2.16
N LEU A 38 -1.27 -11.37 2.16
CA LEU A 38 -0.40 -11.22 3.32
C LEU A 38 -1.13 -10.56 4.48
N ALA A 39 -1.97 -9.56 4.21
CA ALA A 39 -2.74 -8.88 5.24
C ALA A 39 -3.72 -9.81 5.93
N LEU A 40 -4.34 -10.72 5.17
CA LEU A 40 -5.26 -11.72 5.74
C LEU A 40 -4.55 -12.81 6.51
N ALA A 41 -3.33 -13.17 6.09
CA ALA A 41 -2.58 -14.27 6.69
C ALA A 41 -1.81 -13.89 7.96
N ASN A 42 -1.67 -12.60 8.24
CA ASN A 42 -0.86 -12.11 9.36
C ASN A 42 -1.66 -11.18 10.26
N SER A 43 -1.30 -11.14 11.53
CA SER A 43 -1.95 -10.28 12.53
C SER A 43 -1.44 -8.84 12.52
N VAL A 44 -0.37 -8.57 11.77
CA VAL A 44 0.20 -7.23 11.65
C VAL A 44 -0.57 -6.45 10.58
N PRO A 45 -1.04 -5.22 10.87
CA PRO A 45 -1.70 -4.39 9.86
C PRO A 45 -0.75 -4.06 8.71
N ILE A 46 -1.22 -4.22 7.49
CA ILE A 46 -0.46 -3.90 6.28
C ILE A 46 -1.22 -2.83 5.50
N ALA A 47 -0.65 -1.64 5.39
CA ALA A 47 -1.25 -0.54 4.66
C ALA A 47 -0.76 -0.51 3.21
N PHE A 48 -1.68 -0.33 2.29
CA PHE A 48 -1.42 -0.34 0.86
C PHE A 48 -1.18 1.08 0.35
N GLY A 49 0.08 1.41 0.09
CA GLY A 49 0.50 2.70 -0.44
C GLY A 49 1.12 2.61 -1.84
N VAL A 50 0.78 1.57 -2.60
CA VAL A 50 1.28 1.41 -3.96
C VAL A 50 0.39 2.16 -4.93
N LEU A 51 0.99 3.06 -5.72
CA LEU A 51 0.28 3.80 -6.76
C LEU A 51 0.13 2.92 -7.99
N THR A 52 -1.07 2.92 -8.56
CA THR A 52 -1.33 2.27 -9.85
C THR A 52 -1.92 3.32 -10.78
N THR A 53 -1.14 3.78 -11.74
CA THR A 53 -1.52 4.89 -12.62
C THR A 53 -1.24 4.57 -14.07
N ASP A 54 -1.89 5.32 -14.97
CA ASP A 54 -1.66 5.19 -16.40
C ASP A 54 -0.42 5.94 -16.87
N THR A 55 -0.09 7.05 -16.21
CA THR A 55 1.02 7.92 -16.61
C THR A 55 1.91 8.28 -15.43
N ILE A 56 3.14 8.70 -15.75
CA ILE A 56 4.10 9.19 -14.76
C ILE A 56 3.56 10.45 -14.08
N GLU A 57 2.92 11.33 -14.84
CA GLU A 57 2.32 12.57 -14.32
C GLU A 57 1.29 12.27 -13.24
N GLN A 58 0.44 11.27 -13.45
CA GLN A 58 -0.54 10.85 -12.44
C GLN A 58 0.15 10.33 -11.18
N ALA A 59 1.23 9.58 -11.35
CA ALA A 59 1.99 9.07 -10.20
C ALA A 59 2.58 10.21 -9.39
N ILE A 60 3.14 11.20 -10.05
CA ILE A 60 3.69 12.39 -9.39
C ILE A 60 2.59 13.16 -8.65
N GLU A 61 1.43 13.35 -9.28
CA GLU A 61 0.31 14.05 -8.65
C GLU A 61 -0.15 13.39 -7.36
N ARG A 62 -0.13 12.07 -7.29
CA ARG A 62 -0.61 11.32 -6.13
C ARG A 62 0.45 11.03 -5.08
N SER A 63 1.70 11.42 -5.34
CA SER A 63 2.82 11.13 -4.44
C SER A 63 3.23 12.29 -3.55
N GLY A 64 2.56 13.44 -3.62
CA GLY A 64 2.90 14.56 -2.74
C GLY A 64 2.52 15.93 -3.23
N THR A 65 1.58 16.01 -4.18
CA THR A 65 1.06 17.29 -4.65
C THR A 65 -0.29 17.60 -3.99
N LYS A 66 -0.91 18.72 -4.38
CA LYS A 66 -2.25 19.07 -3.90
C LYS A 66 -3.32 18.04 -4.23
N ALA A 67 -3.10 17.24 -5.28
CA ALA A 67 -4.04 16.20 -5.69
C ALA A 67 -4.04 14.98 -4.77
N GLY A 68 -3.00 14.82 -3.94
CA GLY A 68 -2.97 13.74 -2.98
C GLY A 68 -1.55 13.28 -2.62
N ASN A 69 -1.49 12.47 -1.59
CA ASN A 69 -0.27 11.81 -1.16
C ASN A 69 -0.61 10.42 -0.63
N LYS A 70 -0.47 9.42 -1.48
CA LYS A 70 -0.83 8.04 -1.15
C LYS A 70 0.00 7.48 0.00
N GLY A 71 1.28 7.91 0.10
CA GLY A 71 2.14 7.48 1.21
C GLY A 71 1.66 8.00 2.55
N VAL A 72 1.21 9.25 2.62
CA VAL A 72 0.63 9.81 3.84
C VAL A 72 -0.65 9.07 4.21
N ASP A 73 -1.51 8.81 3.23
CA ASP A 73 -2.76 8.07 3.47
C ASP A 73 -2.47 6.68 4.06
N ALA A 74 -1.48 5.98 3.52
CA ALA A 74 -1.09 4.66 4.01
C ALA A 74 -0.52 4.75 5.44
N ALA A 75 0.29 5.75 5.73
CA ALA A 75 0.85 5.95 7.06
C ALA A 75 -0.24 6.23 8.10
N MET A 76 -1.20 7.09 7.76
CA MET A 76 -2.32 7.39 8.65
C MET A 76 -3.19 6.16 8.90
N THR A 77 -3.46 5.39 7.86
CA THR A 77 -4.20 4.13 7.98
C THR A 77 -3.49 3.15 8.91
N ALA A 78 -2.17 3.02 8.78
CA ALA A 78 -1.38 2.15 9.64
C ALA A 78 -1.47 2.57 11.11
N LEU A 79 -1.37 3.86 11.39
CA LEU A 79 -1.49 4.39 12.75
C LEU A 79 -2.89 4.11 13.35
N GLU A 80 -3.94 4.31 12.57
CA GLU A 80 -5.30 4.04 13.01
C GLU A 80 -5.51 2.55 13.31
N MET A 81 -5.00 1.68 12.45
CA MET A 81 -5.14 0.23 12.63
C MET A 81 -4.37 -0.28 13.85
N VAL A 82 -3.16 0.21 14.08
CA VAL A 82 -2.38 -0.16 15.26
C VAL A 82 -3.11 0.28 16.53
N SER A 83 -3.61 1.51 16.54
CA SER A 83 -4.36 2.06 17.67
C SER A 83 -5.62 1.23 17.96
N LEU A 84 -6.38 0.91 16.91
CA LEU A 84 -7.59 0.11 17.01
C LEU A 84 -7.30 -1.29 17.57
N MET A 85 -6.29 -1.96 17.04
CA MET A 85 -5.94 -3.31 17.47
C MET A 85 -5.48 -3.35 18.92
N ARG A 86 -4.77 -2.33 19.38
CA ARG A 86 -4.37 -2.23 20.79
C ARG A 86 -5.56 -2.05 21.73
N ARG A 87 -6.60 -1.35 21.27
CA ARG A 87 -7.83 -1.18 22.06
C ARG A 87 -8.64 -2.45 22.16
N LEU A 88 -8.59 -3.28 21.11
CA LEU A 88 -9.35 -4.53 21.06
C LEU A 88 -8.65 -5.71 21.74
N ALA A 89 -7.37 -5.57 22.00
CA ALA A 89 -6.55 -6.64 22.59
C ALA A 89 -6.76 -6.79 24.15
#